data_117e2d036fda933b72535c197c920d76
#
_entry.id   117e2d036fda933b72535c197c920d76
#
_cell.length_a   1.000
_cell.length_b   1.000
_cell.length_c   1.000
_cell.angle_alpha   90.00
_cell.angle_beta   90.00
_cell.angle_gamma   90.00
#
_symmetry.space_group_name_H-M   'P 1'
#
loop_
_entity.id
_entity.type
_entity.pdbx_description
1 polymer ?
#
loop_
_entity_poly.entity_id
_entity_poly.type
_entity_poly.pdbx_seq_one_letter_code
_entity_poly.pdbx_strand_id
1 'polypeptide(L)'
;MPYAIDLFCGAGGMSEGITQAGFHILFSSDINADVEKTYVNRHEQLGLIQNVNTYFHRGDIREIDGKFILEKIKNLKMFISGERKVPDDIDAIFGGPPCQGFSRAGKRDPNDPRNLLFKEYLRVINQIRPKYVIMENVEGFNDTKFYGYIGVTGKEYDDESLAPVILRNEFSLIGYNTLEPKVLLASDYGVPQNRKRAIFIAYREGEKVPRYPEPMFNEDNKITVLEAIGDLIKDENIRNKVNPQLTQYQKDSINGRTPTINGGVVRNDNQLLQNIETSNHLPIIKERFSLYRDGEDSAALRKRIEKEGIDISLKPHLIKECCEKLNMEKDEVLNILKNGNINKEIIDVLLTKKNIRTRLSKDKCSLTVVTLPDDYISPFEDRTFSVREMARLQSFDDNFVFLGKRTTGGPRRKLEVPQYSQVGNAVPPLLARAVAKEIYLVIEETE
;
A
#
# COMPACT_ATOMS: atom_id res chain seq x y z
N MET A 1 -13.90 13.48 20.16
CA MET A 1 -13.05 13.03 19.01
C MET A 1 -11.82 12.37 19.60
N PRO A 2 -11.65 11.06 19.43
CA PRO A 2 -10.57 10.29 20.00
C PRO A 2 -9.21 10.62 19.38
N TYR A 3 -8.16 10.39 20.16
CA TYR A 3 -6.78 10.68 19.78
C TYR A 3 -6.00 9.42 19.40
N ALA A 4 -5.24 9.50 18.32
CA ALA A 4 -4.43 8.42 17.82
C ALA A 4 -2.94 8.76 17.70
N ILE A 5 -2.12 7.72 17.73
CA ILE A 5 -0.71 7.73 17.34
C ILE A 5 -0.56 6.77 16.15
N ASP A 6 0.22 7.15 15.12
CA ASP A 6 0.54 6.29 13.97
C ASP A 6 2.05 6.06 13.85
N LEU A 7 2.50 4.86 14.17
CA LEU A 7 3.92 4.48 14.14
C LEU A 7 4.23 3.69 12.86
N PHE A 8 5.41 3.92 12.27
CA PHE A 8 5.76 3.39 10.95
C PHE A 8 4.78 3.83 9.87
N CYS A 9 4.31 5.08 9.94
CA CYS A 9 3.18 5.59 9.19
C CYS A 9 3.38 5.63 7.67
N GLY A 10 4.61 5.46 7.17
CA GLY A 10 4.91 5.55 5.75
C GLY A 10 4.40 6.88 5.16
N ALA A 11 3.94 6.85 3.93
CA ALA A 11 3.39 8.04 3.27
C ALA A 11 2.02 8.49 3.85
N GLY A 12 1.44 7.74 4.81
CA GLY A 12 0.19 8.12 5.47
C GLY A 12 -1.06 7.39 4.97
N GLY A 13 -0.91 6.21 4.33
CA GLY A 13 -2.09 5.45 3.88
C GLY A 13 -2.97 5.00 5.04
N MET A 14 -2.37 4.53 6.14
CA MET A 14 -3.09 4.19 7.37
C MET A 14 -3.66 5.45 8.02
N SER A 15 -2.89 6.53 8.09
CA SER A 15 -3.31 7.82 8.65
C SER A 15 -4.53 8.42 7.94
N GLU A 16 -4.63 8.30 6.60
CA GLU A 16 -5.84 8.68 5.86
C GLU A 16 -7.07 7.93 6.38
N GLY A 17 -6.96 6.60 6.54
CA GLY A 17 -8.05 5.78 7.06
C GLY A 17 -8.41 6.10 8.52
N ILE A 18 -7.42 6.33 9.37
CA ILE A 18 -7.59 6.75 10.77
C ILE A 18 -8.36 8.08 10.84
N THR A 19 -7.93 9.07 10.03
CA THR A 19 -8.60 10.38 9.96
C THR A 19 -10.01 10.26 9.39
N GLN A 20 -10.22 9.44 8.34
CA GLN A 20 -11.57 9.16 7.78
C GLN A 20 -12.49 8.47 8.78
N ALA A 21 -11.97 7.72 9.73
CA ALA A 21 -12.74 7.09 10.81
C ALA A 21 -13.15 8.07 11.92
N GLY A 22 -12.53 9.27 11.99
CA GLY A 22 -12.88 10.32 12.95
C GLY A 22 -11.85 10.54 14.06
N PHE A 23 -10.66 9.95 13.98
CA PHE A 23 -9.57 10.19 14.93
C PHE A 23 -8.77 11.44 14.59
N HIS A 24 -8.22 12.08 15.63
CA HIS A 24 -7.19 13.08 15.51
C HIS A 24 -5.81 12.47 15.81
N ILE A 25 -4.90 12.51 14.84
CA ILE A 25 -3.55 11.96 14.98
C ILE A 25 -2.65 12.99 15.65
N LEU A 26 -2.26 12.72 16.90
CA LEU A 26 -1.40 13.61 17.70
C LEU A 26 0.09 13.44 17.40
N PHE A 27 0.51 12.22 17.09
CA PHE A 27 1.90 11.88 16.85
C PHE A 27 2.02 10.81 15.75
N SER A 28 3.01 10.97 14.89
CA SER A 28 3.35 10.00 13.86
C SER A 28 4.86 9.85 13.73
N SER A 29 5.33 8.69 13.29
CA SER A 29 6.76 8.50 13.04
C SER A 29 7.06 7.60 11.84
N ASP A 30 8.11 7.99 11.13
CA ASP A 30 8.79 7.16 10.11
C ASP A 30 10.27 7.56 10.01
N ILE A 31 11.13 6.65 9.58
CA ILE A 31 12.57 6.91 9.46
C ILE A 31 12.93 7.65 8.17
N ASN A 32 12.08 7.60 7.15
CA ASN A 32 12.44 8.01 5.79
C ASN A 32 12.08 9.47 5.46
N ALA A 33 13.08 10.22 4.98
CA ALA A 33 12.92 11.65 4.64
C ALA A 33 12.02 11.93 3.41
N ASP A 34 11.91 10.99 2.46
CA ASP A 34 11.02 11.18 1.30
C ASP A 34 9.56 10.98 1.71
N VAL A 35 9.34 10.06 2.63
CA VAL A 35 8.03 9.79 3.25
C VAL A 35 7.57 11.00 4.07
N GLU A 36 8.44 11.57 4.92
CA GLU A 36 8.15 12.78 5.71
C GLU A 36 7.57 13.90 4.86
N LYS A 37 8.17 14.19 3.70
CA LYS A 37 7.71 15.27 2.80
C LYS A 37 6.26 15.06 2.36
N THR A 38 5.92 13.84 1.93
CA THR A 38 4.57 13.50 1.50
C THR A 38 3.58 13.57 2.67
N TYR A 39 3.97 12.97 3.79
CA TYR A 39 3.15 12.89 5.00
C TYR A 39 2.82 14.28 5.57
N VAL A 40 3.83 15.09 5.82
CA VAL A 40 3.66 16.44 6.39
C VAL A 40 2.85 17.32 5.46
N ASN A 41 3.17 17.33 4.15
CA ASN A 41 2.40 18.09 3.15
C ASN A 41 0.90 17.69 3.17
N ARG A 42 0.60 16.39 3.27
CA ARG A 42 -0.79 15.93 3.35
C ARG A 42 -1.48 16.36 4.63
N HIS A 43 -0.80 16.23 5.75
CA HIS A 43 -1.36 16.63 7.06
C HIS A 43 -1.63 18.13 7.13
N GLU A 44 -0.75 18.97 6.57
CA GLU A 44 -0.99 20.43 6.47
C GLU A 44 -2.25 20.75 5.66
N GLN A 45 -2.49 20.05 4.53
CA GLN A 45 -3.73 20.19 3.77
C GLN A 45 -4.98 19.84 4.59
N LEU A 46 -4.86 18.88 5.51
CA LEU A 46 -5.96 18.47 6.39
C LEU A 46 -6.11 19.40 7.63
N GLY A 47 -5.25 20.42 7.77
CA GLY A 47 -5.23 21.29 8.95
C GLY A 47 -4.51 20.68 10.15
N LEU A 48 -3.79 19.56 9.96
CA LEU A 48 -2.92 18.94 10.97
C LEU A 48 -1.53 19.58 10.86
N ILE A 49 -1.32 20.64 11.66
CA ILE A 49 -0.13 21.50 11.57
C ILE A 49 0.92 21.08 12.59
N GLN A 50 2.15 20.91 12.13
CA GLN A 50 3.29 20.50 12.95
C GLN A 50 3.50 21.41 14.16
N ASN A 51 3.70 20.82 15.34
CA ASN A 51 3.86 21.48 16.64
C ASN A 51 2.63 22.29 17.11
N VAL A 52 1.56 22.36 16.31
CA VAL A 52 0.31 23.05 16.70
C VAL A 52 -0.69 22.05 17.24
N ASN A 53 -1.07 21.07 16.44
CA ASN A 53 -2.08 20.07 16.78
C ASN A 53 -1.70 18.64 16.39
N THR A 54 -0.52 18.45 15.80
CA THR A 54 0.09 17.15 15.50
C THR A 54 1.61 17.26 15.53
N TYR A 55 2.32 16.13 15.66
CA TYR A 55 3.76 16.06 15.58
C TYR A 55 4.20 14.84 14.75
N PHE A 56 4.95 15.08 13.70
CA PHE A 56 5.64 14.03 12.94
C PHE A 56 7.09 13.94 13.40
N HIS A 57 7.55 12.76 13.76
CA HIS A 57 8.93 12.47 14.10
C HIS A 57 9.62 11.68 13.01
N ARG A 58 10.63 12.29 12.38
CA ARG A 58 11.53 11.56 11.49
C ARG A 58 12.69 10.98 12.29
N GLY A 59 12.68 9.67 12.51
CA GLY A 59 13.74 9.01 13.27
C GLY A 59 13.52 7.51 13.40
N ASP A 60 14.53 6.84 13.92
CA ASP A 60 14.45 5.41 14.24
C ASP A 60 13.62 5.21 15.50
N ILE A 61 12.63 4.32 15.44
CA ILE A 61 11.79 3.99 16.59
C ILE A 61 12.58 3.47 17.78
N ARG A 62 13.76 2.90 17.55
CA ARG A 62 14.67 2.41 18.59
C ARG A 62 15.29 3.53 19.44
N GLU A 63 15.32 4.76 18.91
CA GLU A 63 15.91 5.93 19.55
C GLU A 63 14.90 6.78 20.33
N ILE A 64 13.60 6.48 20.23
CA ILE A 64 12.53 7.19 20.94
C ILE A 64 11.80 6.26 21.90
N ASP A 65 11.28 6.81 22.97
CA ASP A 65 10.48 6.10 23.97
C ASP A 65 9.11 6.73 24.17
N GLY A 66 8.25 6.07 24.94
CA GLY A 66 6.92 6.55 25.24
C GLY A 66 6.93 7.91 25.95
N LYS A 67 7.95 8.20 26.79
CA LYS A 67 8.09 9.48 27.47
C LYS A 67 8.35 10.61 26.46
N PHE A 68 9.26 10.42 25.53
CA PHE A 68 9.51 11.36 24.44
C PHE A 68 8.24 11.65 23.63
N ILE A 69 7.50 10.60 23.25
CA ILE A 69 6.26 10.74 22.47
C ILE A 69 5.22 11.57 23.25
N LEU A 70 4.96 11.20 24.51
CA LEU A 70 3.99 11.92 25.37
C LEU A 70 4.42 13.35 25.65
N GLU A 71 5.72 13.62 25.78
CA GLU A 71 6.25 14.98 25.95
C GLU A 71 6.01 15.82 24.69
N LYS A 72 6.26 15.27 23.48
CA LYS A 72 5.95 15.97 22.23
C LYS A 72 4.46 16.27 22.10
N ILE A 73 3.60 15.35 22.47
CA ILE A 73 2.14 15.55 22.47
C ILE A 73 1.76 16.67 23.46
N LYS A 74 2.22 16.61 24.70
CA LYS A 74 1.93 17.63 25.71
C LYS A 74 2.39 19.05 25.31
N ASN A 75 3.45 19.14 24.51
CA ASN A 75 4.03 20.37 23.99
C ASN A 75 3.36 20.89 22.71
N LEU A 76 2.29 20.26 22.22
CA LEU A 76 1.50 20.81 21.11
C LEU A 76 0.84 22.13 21.54
N LYS A 77 0.88 23.12 20.64
CA LYS A 77 0.38 24.48 20.93
C LYS A 77 -1.07 24.47 21.42
N MET A 78 -1.93 23.62 20.86
CA MET A 78 -3.34 23.50 21.26
C MET A 78 -3.53 23.09 22.73
N PHE A 79 -2.58 22.34 23.31
CA PHE A 79 -2.61 21.96 24.71
C PHE A 79 -1.96 23.02 25.60
N ILE A 80 -0.81 23.58 25.18
CA ILE A 80 -0.13 24.65 25.93
C ILE A 80 -0.99 25.92 26.04
N SER A 81 -1.72 26.27 24.96
CA SER A 81 -2.61 27.43 24.94
C SER A 81 -3.90 27.24 25.74
N GLY A 82 -4.20 26.02 26.20
CA GLY A 82 -5.45 25.69 26.84
C GLY A 82 -6.67 25.61 25.92
N GLU A 83 -6.45 25.65 24.60
CA GLU A 83 -7.52 25.43 23.59
C GLU A 83 -8.15 24.05 23.75
N ARG A 84 -7.33 23.05 24.07
CA ARG A 84 -7.75 21.69 24.39
C ARG A 84 -7.04 21.20 25.66
N LYS A 85 -7.70 20.32 26.41
CA LYS A 85 -7.08 19.62 27.53
C LYS A 85 -6.17 18.51 27.01
N VAL A 86 -4.98 18.35 27.60
CA VAL A 86 -4.13 17.17 27.35
C VAL A 86 -4.92 15.92 27.70
N PRO A 87 -5.00 14.92 26.82
CA PRO A 87 -5.72 13.69 27.14
C PRO A 87 -5.04 12.94 28.30
N ASP A 88 -5.85 12.35 29.15
CA ASP A 88 -5.37 11.53 30.25
C ASP A 88 -4.79 10.19 29.71
N ASP A 89 -5.38 9.65 28.64
CA ASP A 89 -4.98 8.45 27.91
C ASP A 89 -4.92 8.71 26.40
N ILE A 90 -4.09 7.97 25.68
CA ILE A 90 -4.16 7.85 24.22
C ILE A 90 -5.20 6.78 23.89
N ASP A 91 -6.16 7.09 23.03
CA ASP A 91 -7.23 6.16 22.72
C ASP A 91 -6.74 4.99 21.86
N ALA A 92 -5.94 5.25 20.82
CA ALA A 92 -5.43 4.18 19.98
C ALA A 92 -4.00 4.43 19.46
N ILE A 93 -3.21 3.36 19.37
CA ILE A 93 -1.96 3.32 18.59
C ILE A 93 -2.17 2.41 17.40
N PHE A 94 -1.93 2.95 16.21
CA PHE A 94 -1.86 2.23 14.95
C PHE A 94 -0.41 2.08 14.51
N GLY A 95 -0.11 1.03 13.73
CA GLY A 95 1.21 0.89 13.15
C GLY A 95 1.37 -0.31 12.23
N GLY A 96 2.28 -0.16 11.26
CA GLY A 96 2.68 -1.22 10.35
C GLY A 96 4.19 -1.48 10.44
N PRO A 97 4.69 -2.09 11.54
CA PRO A 97 6.13 -2.35 11.66
C PRO A 97 6.62 -3.23 10.52
N PRO A 98 7.70 -2.83 9.81
CA PRO A 98 8.16 -3.55 8.63
C PRO A 98 8.63 -4.96 8.99
N CYS A 99 8.24 -5.93 8.14
CA CYS A 99 8.64 -7.32 8.24
C CYS A 99 9.20 -7.84 6.92
N GLN A 100 10.17 -7.14 6.36
CA GLN A 100 10.71 -7.48 5.03
C GLN A 100 11.38 -8.86 4.97
N GLY A 101 11.85 -9.39 6.10
CA GLY A 101 12.34 -10.77 6.22
C GLY A 101 11.26 -11.83 6.05
N PHE A 102 9.97 -11.48 6.18
CA PHE A 102 8.84 -12.43 6.18
C PHE A 102 7.97 -12.36 4.94
N SER A 103 8.15 -11.34 4.09
CA SER A 103 7.39 -11.22 2.85
C SER A 103 7.67 -12.41 1.93
N ARG A 104 6.62 -13.01 1.35
CA ARG A 104 6.73 -14.07 0.33
C ARG A 104 7.54 -13.61 -0.90
N ALA A 105 7.65 -12.33 -1.14
CA ALA A 105 8.46 -11.72 -2.20
C ALA A 105 9.90 -11.38 -1.76
N GLY A 106 10.24 -11.50 -0.47
CA GLY A 106 11.56 -11.22 0.09
C GLY A 106 12.46 -12.44 0.22
N LYS A 107 13.68 -12.23 0.68
CA LYS A 107 14.69 -13.31 0.91
C LYS A 107 14.36 -14.20 2.11
N ARG A 108 13.36 -13.88 2.92
CA ARG A 108 13.00 -14.56 4.18
C ARG A 108 14.21 -14.81 5.08
N ASP A 109 15.01 -13.76 5.32
CA ASP A 109 16.17 -13.81 6.20
C ASP A 109 15.70 -13.68 7.66
N PRO A 110 15.79 -14.73 8.49
CA PRO A 110 15.37 -14.68 9.89
C PRO A 110 16.22 -13.72 10.74
N ASN A 111 17.44 -13.39 10.28
CA ASN A 111 18.36 -12.50 10.97
C ASN A 111 18.24 -11.03 10.52
N ASP A 112 17.28 -10.68 9.67
CA ASP A 112 17.06 -9.29 9.26
C ASP A 112 16.70 -8.44 10.50
N PRO A 113 17.49 -7.41 10.85
CA PRO A 113 17.24 -6.60 12.05
C PRO A 113 15.89 -5.89 12.03
N ARG A 114 15.25 -5.76 10.87
CA ARG A 114 13.89 -5.20 10.74
C ARG A 114 12.82 -6.15 11.28
N ASN A 115 13.12 -7.43 11.40
CA ASN A 115 12.22 -8.41 11.99
C ASN A 115 11.94 -8.13 13.47
N LEU A 116 12.80 -7.37 14.14
CA LEU A 116 12.65 -6.99 15.55
C LEU A 116 11.87 -5.68 15.74
N LEU A 117 11.48 -4.98 14.67
CA LEU A 117 10.78 -3.70 14.81
C LEU A 117 9.38 -3.84 15.40
N PHE A 118 8.74 -5.01 15.30
CA PHE A 118 7.51 -5.25 16.04
C PHE A 118 7.75 -5.31 17.56
N LYS A 119 8.93 -5.73 18.04
CA LYS A 119 9.33 -5.64 19.45
C LYS A 119 9.39 -4.19 19.91
N GLU A 120 9.95 -3.30 19.07
CA GLU A 120 9.98 -1.87 19.36
C GLU A 120 8.56 -1.26 19.41
N TYR A 121 7.68 -1.73 18.54
CA TYR A 121 6.27 -1.36 18.59
C TYR A 121 5.64 -1.73 19.94
N LEU A 122 5.82 -2.99 20.40
CA LEU A 122 5.37 -3.45 21.71
C LEU A 122 6.01 -2.66 22.87
N ARG A 123 7.29 -2.30 22.77
CA ARG A 123 7.99 -1.50 23.79
C ARG A 123 7.32 -0.14 23.97
N VAL A 124 7.03 0.54 22.87
CA VAL A 124 6.35 1.85 22.90
C VAL A 124 4.92 1.71 23.46
N ILE A 125 4.18 0.68 23.06
CA ILE A 125 2.84 0.40 23.62
C ILE A 125 2.89 0.18 25.12
N ASN A 126 3.84 -0.62 25.61
CA ASN A 126 4.00 -0.86 27.04
C ASN A 126 4.31 0.41 27.85
N GLN A 127 4.98 1.39 27.24
CA GLN A 127 5.33 2.66 27.86
C GLN A 127 4.21 3.69 27.80
N ILE A 128 3.41 3.74 26.72
CA ILE A 128 2.32 4.71 26.53
C ILE A 128 1.01 4.22 27.14
N ARG A 129 0.75 2.92 27.08
CA ARG A 129 -0.46 2.28 27.62
C ARG A 129 -1.76 2.76 26.95
N PRO A 130 -1.86 2.82 25.60
CA PRO A 130 -3.10 3.24 24.93
C PRO A 130 -4.27 2.29 25.27
N LYS A 131 -5.52 2.74 25.04
CA LYS A 131 -6.71 1.88 25.24
C LYS A 131 -6.74 0.75 24.20
N TYR A 132 -6.47 1.08 22.92
CA TYR A 132 -6.52 0.13 21.80
C TYR A 132 -5.23 0.15 21.00
N VAL A 133 -4.89 -0.99 20.41
CA VAL A 133 -3.69 -1.16 19.59
C VAL A 133 -4.04 -1.91 18.31
N ILE A 134 -3.65 -1.36 17.18
CA ILE A 134 -3.86 -1.95 15.87
C ILE A 134 -2.53 -2.11 15.16
N MET A 135 -2.14 -3.36 14.87
CA MET A 135 -0.94 -3.64 14.10
C MET A 135 -1.31 -4.26 12.76
N GLU A 136 -0.82 -3.66 11.68
CA GLU A 136 -0.94 -4.21 10.33
C GLU A 136 0.35 -4.90 9.91
N ASN A 137 0.22 -6.00 9.16
CA ASN A 137 1.33 -6.67 8.55
C ASN A 137 0.94 -7.43 7.28
N VAL A 138 1.91 -7.98 6.55
CA VAL A 138 1.64 -8.88 5.43
C VAL A 138 1.13 -10.24 5.91
N GLU A 139 0.32 -10.93 5.06
CA GLU A 139 -0.23 -12.26 5.38
C GLU A 139 0.85 -13.25 5.85
N GLY A 140 2.05 -13.22 5.25
CA GLY A 140 3.16 -14.11 5.62
C GLY A 140 3.73 -13.93 7.03
N PHE A 141 3.33 -12.87 7.74
CA PHE A 141 3.69 -12.69 9.15
C PHE A 141 3.09 -13.79 10.03
N ASN A 142 1.91 -14.29 9.68
CA ASN A 142 1.24 -15.35 10.44
C ASN A 142 1.99 -16.69 10.45
N ASP A 143 2.78 -16.95 9.39
CA ASP A 143 3.55 -18.19 9.22
C ASP A 143 5.03 -18.01 9.62
N THR A 144 5.38 -16.84 10.17
CA THR A 144 6.74 -16.50 10.51
C THR A 144 7.15 -17.16 11.82
N LYS A 145 8.30 -17.82 11.81
CA LYS A 145 8.95 -18.41 12.99
C LYS A 145 10.09 -17.54 13.45
N PHE A 146 10.27 -17.43 14.77
CA PHE A 146 11.40 -16.76 15.40
C PHE A 146 12.31 -17.76 16.10
N TYR A 147 13.58 -17.41 16.16
CA TYR A 147 14.61 -18.19 16.82
C TYR A 147 15.33 -17.30 17.85
N GLY A 148 15.52 -17.81 19.06
CA GLY A 148 16.19 -17.07 20.15
C GLY A 148 15.50 -15.74 20.47
N TYR A 149 14.17 -15.64 20.31
CA TYR A 149 13.44 -14.39 20.53
C TYR A 149 13.26 -14.13 22.03
N ILE A 150 13.66 -12.92 22.45
CA ILE A 150 13.42 -12.43 23.81
C ILE A 150 12.43 -11.26 23.73
N GLY A 151 11.29 -11.38 24.39
CA GLY A 151 10.22 -10.41 24.43
C GLY A 151 10.58 -9.08 25.12
N VAL A 152 9.63 -8.13 25.14
CA VAL A 152 9.82 -6.81 25.77
C VAL A 152 9.87 -6.90 27.30
N THR A 153 9.30 -7.96 27.88
CA THR A 153 9.29 -8.23 29.32
C THR A 153 10.50 -9.11 29.75
N GLY A 154 11.37 -9.47 28.81
CA GLY A 154 12.48 -10.39 29.07
C GLY A 154 12.11 -11.88 28.98
N LYS A 155 10.88 -12.23 28.61
CA LYS A 155 10.47 -13.61 28.38
C LYS A 155 11.21 -14.18 27.18
N GLU A 156 11.83 -15.34 27.36
CA GLU A 156 12.40 -16.15 26.28
C GLU A 156 11.33 -17.03 25.65
N TYR A 157 11.39 -17.19 24.33
CA TYR A 157 10.48 -18.02 23.55
C TYR A 157 11.24 -19.17 22.91
N ASP A 158 10.59 -20.32 22.86
CA ASP A 158 11.14 -21.49 22.18
C ASP A 158 11.41 -21.20 20.71
N ASP A 159 12.47 -21.82 20.20
CA ASP A 159 12.79 -21.76 18.77
C ASP A 159 11.60 -22.25 17.94
N GLU A 160 11.44 -21.65 16.77
CA GLU A 160 10.30 -21.86 15.87
C GLU A 160 8.93 -21.36 16.39
N SER A 161 8.90 -20.60 17.50
CA SER A 161 7.67 -19.96 17.93
C SER A 161 7.10 -19.01 16.84
N LEU A 162 5.80 -19.14 16.55
CA LEU A 162 5.14 -18.32 15.52
C LEU A 162 4.95 -16.88 16.00
N ALA A 163 5.13 -15.92 15.09
CA ALA A 163 4.96 -14.49 15.35
C ALA A 163 3.61 -14.14 16.02
N PRO A 164 2.45 -14.66 15.58
CA PRO A 164 1.17 -14.39 16.23
C PRO A 164 1.12 -14.89 17.67
N VAL A 165 1.72 -16.04 17.96
CA VAL A 165 1.76 -16.62 19.33
C VAL A 165 2.59 -15.75 20.24
N ILE A 166 3.80 -15.36 19.80
CA ILE A 166 4.66 -14.43 20.53
C ILE A 166 3.93 -13.13 20.80
N LEU A 167 3.33 -12.54 19.77
CA LEU A 167 2.65 -11.26 19.86
C LEU A 167 1.50 -11.29 20.88
N ARG A 168 0.65 -12.30 20.85
CA ARG A 168 -0.46 -12.47 21.82
C ARG A 168 0.07 -12.64 23.25
N ASN A 169 1.11 -13.45 23.44
CA ASN A 169 1.72 -13.63 24.75
C ASN A 169 2.34 -12.32 25.27
N GLU A 170 3.07 -11.59 24.43
CA GLU A 170 3.66 -10.31 24.84
C GLU A 170 2.56 -9.28 25.20
N PHE A 171 1.49 -9.18 24.41
CA PHE A 171 0.36 -8.32 24.76
C PHE A 171 -0.27 -8.71 26.11
N SER A 172 -0.47 -10.00 26.35
CA SER A 172 -0.98 -10.48 27.64
C SER A 172 -0.06 -10.13 28.81
N LEU A 173 1.26 -10.29 28.65
CA LEU A 173 2.24 -9.97 29.68
C LEU A 173 2.31 -8.47 30.02
N ILE A 174 1.93 -7.60 29.06
CA ILE A 174 1.87 -6.16 29.27
C ILE A 174 0.45 -5.65 29.58
N GLY A 175 -0.51 -6.55 29.93
CA GLY A 175 -1.85 -6.21 30.39
C GLY A 175 -2.82 -5.82 29.27
N TYR A 176 -2.74 -6.51 28.13
CA TYR A 176 -3.68 -6.38 27.02
C TYR A 176 -4.31 -7.73 26.67
N ASN A 177 -5.60 -7.69 26.36
CA ASN A 177 -6.27 -8.78 25.66
C ASN A 177 -6.12 -8.61 24.15
N THR A 178 -6.22 -9.70 23.40
CA THR A 178 -6.12 -9.67 21.94
C THR A 178 -7.30 -10.39 21.30
N LEU A 179 -7.79 -9.88 20.17
CA LEU A 179 -8.63 -10.68 19.29
C LEU A 179 -7.77 -11.72 18.56
N GLU A 180 -8.39 -12.79 18.07
CA GLU A 180 -7.72 -13.72 17.17
C GLU A 180 -7.34 -12.97 15.87
N PRO A 181 -6.05 -12.98 15.45
CA PRO A 181 -5.62 -12.23 14.26
C PRO A 181 -6.37 -12.65 13.00
N LYS A 182 -6.80 -11.67 12.20
CA LYS A 182 -7.49 -11.93 10.93
C LYS A 182 -6.69 -11.41 9.73
N VAL A 183 -6.74 -12.17 8.63
CA VAL A 183 -6.28 -11.70 7.32
C VAL A 183 -7.48 -11.09 6.60
N LEU A 184 -7.43 -9.78 6.39
CA LEU A 184 -8.46 -9.03 5.68
C LEU A 184 -8.07 -8.85 4.22
N LEU A 185 -9.04 -8.98 3.32
CA LEU A 185 -8.89 -8.73 1.90
C LEU A 185 -9.37 -7.30 1.58
N ALA A 186 -8.49 -6.43 1.13
CA ALA A 186 -8.76 -5.02 0.93
C ALA A 186 -9.95 -4.76 -0.02
N SER A 187 -10.15 -5.61 -1.04
CA SER A 187 -11.28 -5.49 -1.96
C SER A 187 -12.65 -5.65 -1.29
N ASP A 188 -12.73 -6.34 -0.14
CA ASP A 188 -13.97 -6.49 0.62
C ASP A 188 -14.39 -5.19 1.33
N TYR A 189 -13.50 -4.18 1.34
CA TYR A 189 -13.70 -2.86 1.95
C TYR A 189 -13.67 -1.71 0.94
N GLY A 190 -13.92 -2.01 -0.35
CA GLY A 190 -14.02 -1.02 -1.42
C GLY A 190 -12.69 -0.56 -2.00
N VAL A 191 -11.59 -1.23 -1.71
CA VAL A 191 -10.32 -1.00 -2.37
C VAL A 191 -10.31 -1.77 -3.71
N PRO A 192 -10.04 -1.14 -4.86
CA PRO A 192 -10.06 -1.83 -6.16
C PRO A 192 -8.84 -2.74 -6.37
N GLN A 193 -8.48 -3.52 -5.34
CA GLN A 193 -7.26 -4.30 -5.30
C GLN A 193 -7.39 -5.54 -4.42
N ASN A 194 -6.96 -6.69 -4.92
CA ASN A 194 -6.85 -7.94 -4.16
C ASN A 194 -5.56 -7.94 -3.34
N ARG A 195 -5.59 -7.22 -2.19
CA ARG A 195 -4.47 -7.10 -1.26
C ARG A 195 -4.85 -7.67 0.10
N LYS A 196 -4.16 -8.69 0.54
CA LYS A 196 -4.36 -9.31 1.86
C LYS A 196 -3.45 -8.69 2.90
N ARG A 197 -4.00 -8.42 4.09
CA ARG A 197 -3.25 -7.91 5.24
C ARG A 197 -3.66 -8.61 6.53
N ALA A 198 -2.66 -9.03 7.30
CA ALA A 198 -2.87 -9.51 8.66
C ALA A 198 -3.10 -8.31 9.58
N ILE A 199 -4.21 -8.30 10.28
CA ILE A 199 -4.59 -7.27 11.24
C ILE A 199 -4.63 -7.90 12.62
N PHE A 200 -3.90 -7.28 13.55
CA PHE A 200 -3.89 -7.62 14.98
C PHE A 200 -4.56 -6.50 15.74
N ILE A 201 -5.53 -6.85 16.58
CA ILE A 201 -6.20 -5.89 17.46
C ILE A 201 -5.99 -6.34 18.89
N ALA A 202 -5.42 -5.45 19.71
CA ALA A 202 -5.30 -5.60 21.15
C ALA A 202 -6.04 -4.45 21.86
N TYR A 203 -6.51 -4.72 23.06
CA TYR A 203 -7.19 -3.75 23.91
C TYR A 203 -6.75 -3.92 25.35
N ARG A 204 -6.55 -2.80 26.05
CA ARG A 204 -6.10 -2.79 27.45
C ARG A 204 -7.12 -3.51 28.33
N GLU A 205 -6.65 -4.22 29.35
CA GLU A 205 -7.54 -4.84 30.34
C GLU A 205 -8.48 -3.80 30.96
N GLY A 206 -9.77 -4.12 31.00
CA GLY A 206 -10.83 -3.22 31.46
C GLY A 206 -11.53 -2.42 30.37
N GLU A 207 -10.96 -2.35 29.17
CA GLU A 207 -11.63 -1.70 28.03
C GLU A 207 -12.65 -2.64 27.37
N LYS A 208 -13.66 -2.06 26.69
CA LYS A 208 -14.63 -2.83 25.90
C LYS A 208 -13.95 -3.61 24.78
N VAL A 209 -14.47 -4.80 24.50
CA VAL A 209 -13.97 -5.68 23.46
C VAL A 209 -14.30 -5.10 22.09
N PRO A 210 -13.28 -4.77 21.25
CA PRO A 210 -13.51 -4.32 19.88
C PRO A 210 -13.89 -5.48 18.96
N ARG A 211 -14.20 -5.18 17.70
CA ARG A 211 -14.46 -6.20 16.68
C ARG A 211 -13.71 -5.90 15.38
N TYR A 212 -13.61 -6.92 14.53
CA TYR A 212 -13.16 -6.72 13.15
C TYR A 212 -14.32 -6.20 12.29
N PRO A 213 -14.00 -5.36 11.27
CA PRO A 213 -15.03 -4.90 10.34
C PRO A 213 -15.60 -6.06 9.53
N GLU A 214 -16.91 -6.01 9.29
CA GLU A 214 -17.56 -6.92 8.37
C GLU A 214 -17.30 -6.50 6.91
N PRO A 215 -17.15 -7.46 5.97
CA PRO A 215 -17.04 -7.17 4.54
C PRO A 215 -18.23 -6.35 4.03
N MET A 216 -17.95 -5.26 3.30
CA MET A 216 -18.98 -4.42 2.66
C MET A 216 -19.19 -4.78 1.20
N PHE A 217 -18.24 -5.48 0.59
CA PHE A 217 -18.23 -5.88 -0.81
C PHE A 217 -18.03 -7.40 -0.92
N ASN A 218 -18.66 -8.00 -1.91
CA ASN A 218 -18.54 -9.41 -2.28
C ASN A 218 -18.05 -9.52 -3.73
N GLU A 219 -17.87 -10.74 -4.25
CA GLU A 219 -17.31 -10.97 -5.59
C GLU A 219 -18.09 -10.27 -6.72
N ASP A 220 -19.40 -10.04 -6.54
CA ASP A 220 -20.28 -9.49 -7.57
C ASP A 220 -20.23 -7.94 -7.64
N ASN A 221 -19.78 -7.27 -6.57
CA ASN A 221 -19.83 -5.81 -6.46
C ASN A 221 -18.49 -5.14 -6.10
N LYS A 222 -17.38 -5.88 -6.17
CA LYS A 222 -16.03 -5.33 -5.99
C LYS A 222 -15.71 -4.28 -7.05
N ILE A 223 -15.00 -3.24 -6.64
CA ILE A 223 -14.58 -2.17 -7.54
C ILE A 223 -13.51 -2.66 -8.51
N THR A 224 -13.78 -2.57 -9.79
CA THR A 224 -12.89 -3.02 -10.86
C THR A 224 -11.81 -1.98 -11.19
N VAL A 225 -10.78 -2.38 -11.96
CA VAL A 225 -9.76 -1.47 -12.47
C VAL A 225 -10.39 -0.37 -13.32
N LEU A 226 -11.36 -0.70 -14.19
CA LEU A 226 -12.07 0.28 -15.01
C LEU A 226 -12.82 1.32 -14.14
N GLU A 227 -13.55 0.84 -13.14
CA GLU A 227 -14.31 1.73 -12.25
C GLU A 227 -13.40 2.65 -11.42
N ALA A 228 -12.17 2.22 -11.14
CA ALA A 228 -11.24 3.01 -10.35
C ALA A 228 -10.47 4.06 -11.15
N ILE A 229 -10.03 3.73 -12.37
CA ILE A 229 -9.06 4.55 -13.13
C ILE A 229 -9.44 4.78 -14.60
N GLY A 230 -10.64 4.42 -15.02
CA GLY A 230 -11.08 4.59 -16.42
C GLY A 230 -11.08 6.04 -16.90
N ASP A 231 -11.32 7.00 -16.00
CA ASP A 231 -11.25 8.44 -16.26
C ASP A 231 -9.82 8.98 -16.46
N LEU A 232 -8.79 8.22 -16.04
CA LEU A 232 -7.37 8.55 -16.17
C LEU A 232 -6.74 8.06 -17.49
N ILE A 233 -7.50 7.41 -18.37
CA ILE A 233 -7.05 6.98 -19.69
C ILE A 233 -6.65 8.22 -20.51
N LYS A 234 -5.41 8.20 -21.05
CA LYS A 234 -4.87 9.36 -21.79
C LYS A 234 -5.47 9.53 -23.17
N ASP A 235 -5.71 8.41 -23.87
CA ASP A 235 -6.39 8.43 -25.17
C ASP A 235 -7.88 8.75 -24.96
N GLU A 236 -8.27 9.94 -25.39
CA GLU A 236 -9.64 10.43 -25.23
C GLU A 236 -10.69 9.59 -25.96
N ASN A 237 -10.36 9.04 -27.12
CA ASN A 237 -11.27 8.18 -27.87
C ASN A 237 -11.51 6.86 -27.13
N ILE A 238 -10.47 6.28 -26.56
CA ILE A 238 -10.59 5.08 -25.73
C ILE A 238 -11.37 5.42 -24.47
N ARG A 239 -11.01 6.49 -23.77
CA ARG A 239 -11.67 6.94 -22.54
C ARG A 239 -13.18 7.13 -22.74
N ASN A 240 -13.58 7.92 -23.73
CA ASN A 240 -14.99 8.21 -24.00
C ASN A 240 -15.80 6.97 -24.38
N LYS A 241 -15.15 5.96 -24.98
CA LYS A 241 -15.80 4.69 -25.32
C LYS A 241 -16.02 3.78 -24.11
N VAL A 242 -15.02 3.66 -23.22
CA VAL A 242 -15.05 2.66 -22.12
C VAL A 242 -15.46 3.24 -20.78
N ASN A 243 -15.31 4.55 -20.57
CA ASN A 243 -15.68 5.28 -19.34
C ASN A 243 -16.41 6.59 -19.70
N PRO A 244 -17.59 6.53 -20.35
CA PRO A 244 -18.31 7.72 -20.82
C PRO A 244 -18.83 8.62 -19.68
N GLN A 245 -18.95 8.05 -18.48
CA GLN A 245 -19.40 8.75 -17.27
C GLN A 245 -18.55 8.32 -16.08
N LEU A 246 -18.31 9.27 -15.16
CA LEU A 246 -17.59 8.98 -13.91
C LEU A 246 -18.38 8.01 -13.05
N THR A 247 -17.70 6.96 -12.59
CA THR A 247 -18.22 6.04 -11.59
C THR A 247 -18.32 6.71 -10.21
N GLN A 248 -19.05 6.12 -9.27
CA GLN A 248 -19.08 6.66 -7.90
C GLN A 248 -17.70 6.66 -7.25
N TYR A 249 -16.91 5.60 -7.46
CA TYR A 249 -15.54 5.52 -6.93
C TYR A 249 -14.65 6.66 -7.45
N GLN A 250 -14.73 6.97 -8.76
CA GLN A 250 -13.98 8.08 -9.37
C GLN A 250 -14.43 9.44 -8.80
N LYS A 251 -15.74 9.67 -8.67
CA LYS A 251 -16.30 10.89 -8.05
C LYS A 251 -15.79 11.07 -6.62
N ASP A 252 -15.82 10.01 -5.81
CA ASP A 252 -15.34 10.06 -4.44
C ASP A 252 -13.83 10.34 -4.37
N SER A 253 -13.05 9.75 -5.28
CA SER A 253 -11.60 9.98 -5.36
C SER A 253 -11.27 11.44 -5.76
N ILE A 254 -12.02 12.02 -6.69
CA ILE A 254 -11.88 13.41 -7.13
C ILE A 254 -12.30 14.39 -6.01
N ASN A 255 -13.44 14.14 -5.38
CA ASN A 255 -13.99 15.01 -4.33
C ASN A 255 -13.19 14.93 -3.02
N GLY A 256 -12.51 13.81 -2.77
CA GLY A 256 -11.82 13.53 -1.53
C GLY A 256 -12.74 12.91 -0.46
N ARG A 257 -12.22 11.94 0.28
CA ARG A 257 -12.91 11.22 1.36
C ARG A 257 -12.42 11.63 2.74
N THR A 258 -11.19 12.15 2.82
CA THR A 258 -10.55 12.46 4.11
C THR A 258 -10.96 13.87 4.56
N PRO A 259 -11.63 13.99 5.73
CA PRO A 259 -12.03 15.28 6.24
C PRO A 259 -10.82 16.07 6.75
N THR A 260 -10.90 17.39 6.65
CA THR A 260 -10.01 18.29 7.39
C THR A 260 -10.40 18.30 8.87
N ILE A 261 -9.51 18.79 9.73
CA ILE A 261 -9.78 18.94 11.17
C ILE A 261 -11.03 19.82 11.46
N ASN A 262 -11.43 20.66 10.51
CA ASN A 262 -12.60 21.53 10.61
C ASN A 262 -13.87 20.92 9.96
N GLY A 263 -13.84 19.65 9.55
CA GLY A 263 -14.97 18.90 9.01
C GLY A 263 -15.23 19.07 7.52
N GLY A 264 -14.48 19.91 6.79
CA GLY A 264 -14.54 19.99 5.33
C GLY A 264 -13.68 18.92 4.67
N VAL A 265 -13.69 18.85 3.34
CA VAL A 265 -12.75 18.06 2.54
C VAL A 265 -11.82 18.97 1.75
N VAL A 266 -10.59 18.52 1.50
CA VAL A 266 -9.67 19.24 0.62
C VAL A 266 -10.18 19.10 -0.81
N ARG A 267 -10.54 20.20 -1.46
CA ARG A 267 -10.96 20.20 -2.87
C ARG A 267 -9.84 20.69 -3.77
N ASN A 268 -9.71 20.07 -4.94
CA ASN A 268 -8.77 20.49 -5.97
C ASN A 268 -9.43 21.43 -7.00
N ASP A 269 -10.27 22.33 -6.57
CA ASP A 269 -11.16 23.11 -7.45
C ASP A 269 -10.44 23.87 -8.58
N ASN A 270 -9.10 24.02 -8.54
CA ASN A 270 -8.29 24.69 -9.57
C ASN A 270 -6.88 24.10 -9.74
N GLN A 271 -6.58 22.91 -9.19
CA GLN A 271 -5.26 22.32 -9.34
C GLN A 271 -5.28 21.19 -10.38
N LEU A 272 -4.29 21.18 -11.26
CA LEU A 272 -4.06 20.06 -12.15
C LEU A 272 -3.80 18.78 -11.34
N LEU A 273 -4.42 17.69 -11.74
CA LEU A 273 -4.20 16.38 -11.12
C LEU A 273 -2.71 16.04 -11.11
N GLN A 274 -2.17 15.72 -9.94
CA GLN A 274 -0.75 15.45 -9.74
C GLN A 274 -0.43 13.96 -9.87
N ASN A 275 0.87 13.65 -10.09
CA ASN A 275 1.41 12.28 -10.18
C ASN A 275 0.89 11.47 -11.39
N ILE A 276 0.47 12.14 -12.47
CA ILE A 276 -0.08 11.53 -13.70
C ILE A 276 0.98 11.16 -14.74
N GLU A 277 2.24 11.49 -14.51
CA GLU A 277 3.32 11.23 -15.45
C GLU A 277 3.54 9.72 -15.62
N THR A 278 3.64 9.31 -16.87
CA THR A 278 3.93 7.92 -17.24
C THR A 278 5.37 7.76 -17.72
N SER A 279 5.85 6.53 -17.72
CA SER A 279 7.17 6.21 -18.31
C SER A 279 7.11 6.37 -19.83
N ASN A 280 8.17 6.96 -20.39
CA ASN A 280 8.34 7.01 -21.85
C ASN A 280 8.96 5.70 -22.33
N HIS A 281 8.13 4.80 -22.83
CA HIS A 281 8.57 3.50 -23.33
C HIS A 281 9.04 3.61 -24.76
N LEU A 282 10.16 2.93 -25.09
CA LEU A 282 10.63 2.77 -26.47
C LEU A 282 9.55 2.04 -27.31
N PRO A 283 9.46 2.32 -28.64
CA PRO A 283 8.48 1.68 -29.51
C PRO A 283 8.43 0.14 -29.37
N ILE A 284 9.57 -0.51 -29.35
CA ILE A 284 9.69 -1.96 -29.17
C ILE A 284 9.07 -2.45 -27.85
N ILE A 285 9.13 -1.67 -26.77
CA ILE A 285 8.52 -2.02 -25.48
C ILE A 285 7.01 -1.93 -25.57
N LYS A 286 6.49 -0.89 -26.27
CA LYS A 286 5.04 -0.77 -26.52
C LYS A 286 4.53 -1.93 -27.39
N GLU A 287 5.28 -2.31 -28.43
CA GLU A 287 4.95 -3.48 -29.27
C GLU A 287 4.92 -4.77 -28.42
N ARG A 288 5.83 -4.96 -27.45
CA ARG A 288 5.79 -6.09 -26.51
C ARG A 288 4.57 -6.04 -25.62
N PHE A 289 4.22 -4.88 -25.09
CA PHE A 289 3.03 -4.73 -24.26
C PHE A 289 1.77 -5.09 -25.04
N SER A 290 1.67 -4.70 -26.30
CA SER A 290 0.51 -5.02 -27.15
C SER A 290 0.34 -6.52 -27.46
N LEU A 291 1.31 -7.37 -27.12
CA LEU A 291 1.17 -8.83 -27.27
C LEU A 291 0.31 -9.46 -26.16
N TYR A 292 0.19 -8.80 -24.99
CA TYR A 292 -0.59 -9.30 -23.87
C TYR A 292 -2.09 -9.07 -24.08
N ARG A 293 -2.89 -10.09 -23.83
CA ARG A 293 -4.36 -9.98 -23.74
C ARG A 293 -4.77 -9.40 -22.38
N ASP A 294 -6.03 -8.97 -22.24
CA ASP A 294 -6.60 -8.51 -20.97
C ASP A 294 -6.49 -9.61 -19.90
N GLY A 295 -5.94 -9.26 -18.74
CA GLY A 295 -5.71 -10.18 -17.62
C GLY A 295 -4.57 -11.19 -17.80
N GLU A 296 -3.79 -11.10 -18.88
CA GLU A 296 -2.74 -12.08 -19.20
C GLU A 296 -1.41 -11.74 -18.53
N ASP A 297 -0.80 -12.72 -17.86
CA ASP A 297 0.56 -12.61 -17.33
C ASP A 297 1.61 -13.16 -18.32
N SER A 298 2.88 -12.92 -18.02
CA SER A 298 4.00 -13.35 -18.86
C SER A 298 4.08 -14.87 -19.04
N ALA A 299 3.64 -15.66 -18.06
CA ALA A 299 3.67 -17.12 -18.16
C ALA A 299 2.57 -17.63 -19.09
N ALA A 300 1.37 -17.06 -18.98
CA ALA A 300 0.25 -17.38 -19.88
C ALA A 300 0.55 -16.94 -21.31
N LEU A 301 1.11 -15.72 -21.50
CA LEU A 301 1.54 -15.24 -22.82
C LEU A 301 2.56 -16.19 -23.46
N ARG A 302 3.58 -16.62 -22.70
CA ARG A 302 4.58 -17.59 -23.20
C ARG A 302 3.94 -18.89 -23.66
N LYS A 303 3.09 -19.49 -22.84
CA LYS A 303 2.37 -20.74 -23.18
C LYS A 303 1.48 -20.57 -24.41
N ARG A 304 0.81 -19.44 -24.54
CA ARG A 304 -0.03 -19.14 -25.71
C ARG A 304 0.80 -19.00 -26.96
N ILE A 305 1.91 -18.29 -26.94
CA ILE A 305 2.81 -18.14 -28.08
C ILE A 305 3.41 -19.49 -28.48
N GLU A 306 3.86 -20.28 -27.51
CA GLU A 306 4.44 -21.62 -27.74
C GLU A 306 3.44 -22.54 -28.46
N LYS A 307 2.19 -22.54 -28.03
CA LYS A 307 1.16 -23.44 -28.55
C LYS A 307 0.49 -22.95 -29.83
N GLU A 308 0.09 -21.66 -29.83
CA GLU A 308 -0.80 -21.10 -30.86
C GLU A 308 -0.04 -20.26 -31.89
N GLY A 309 1.20 -19.90 -31.60
CA GLY A 309 1.93 -18.89 -32.36
C GLY A 309 1.45 -17.45 -32.07
N ILE A 310 2.02 -16.51 -32.79
CA ILE A 310 1.66 -15.10 -32.70
C ILE A 310 1.95 -14.35 -34.01
N ASP A 311 1.03 -13.48 -34.40
CA ASP A 311 1.26 -12.58 -35.54
C ASP A 311 1.87 -11.26 -35.08
N ILE A 312 3.09 -10.99 -35.51
CA ILE A 312 3.79 -9.73 -35.27
C ILE A 312 3.99 -8.89 -36.54
N SER A 313 3.28 -9.19 -37.61
CA SER A 313 3.46 -8.53 -38.95
C SER A 313 3.32 -7.00 -38.87
N LEU A 314 2.54 -6.48 -37.90
CA LEU A 314 2.36 -5.05 -37.62
C LEU A 314 3.28 -4.50 -36.53
N LYS A 315 4.36 -5.22 -36.16
CA LYS A 315 5.28 -4.86 -35.07
C LYS A 315 6.73 -4.71 -35.61
N PRO A 316 7.04 -3.64 -36.35
CA PRO A 316 8.29 -3.51 -37.08
C PRO A 316 9.54 -3.57 -36.20
N HIS A 317 9.48 -3.03 -34.96
CA HIS A 317 10.62 -3.05 -34.05
C HIS A 317 10.89 -4.45 -33.49
N LEU A 318 9.84 -5.22 -33.18
CA LEU A 318 9.99 -6.62 -32.76
C LEU A 318 10.50 -7.49 -33.88
N ILE A 319 9.99 -7.32 -35.11
CA ILE A 319 10.48 -8.04 -36.29
C ILE A 319 11.98 -7.79 -36.45
N LYS A 320 12.38 -6.53 -36.46
CA LYS A 320 13.79 -6.13 -36.60
C LYS A 320 14.67 -6.80 -35.54
N GLU A 321 14.28 -6.73 -34.27
CA GLU A 321 15.05 -7.35 -33.17
C GLU A 321 15.12 -8.87 -33.30
N CYS A 322 14.02 -9.53 -33.70
CA CYS A 322 14.02 -10.99 -33.93
C CYS A 322 14.95 -11.35 -35.08
N CYS A 323 14.90 -10.65 -36.22
CA CYS A 323 15.79 -10.91 -37.36
C CYS A 323 17.26 -10.76 -36.95
N GLU A 324 17.61 -9.68 -36.26
CA GLU A 324 18.99 -9.42 -35.83
C GLU A 324 19.50 -10.46 -34.82
N LYS A 325 18.70 -10.83 -33.81
CA LYS A 325 19.14 -11.75 -32.75
C LYS A 325 19.14 -13.22 -33.15
N LEU A 326 18.23 -13.59 -34.05
CA LEU A 326 18.11 -14.99 -34.53
C LEU A 326 18.91 -15.21 -35.82
N ASN A 327 19.43 -14.14 -36.44
CA ASN A 327 20.09 -14.17 -37.75
C ASN A 327 19.21 -14.83 -38.84
N MET A 328 17.97 -14.38 -38.93
CA MET A 328 16.93 -14.88 -39.81
C MET A 328 16.33 -13.76 -40.66
N GLU A 329 15.85 -14.11 -41.86
CA GLU A 329 15.10 -13.20 -42.71
C GLU A 329 13.69 -12.92 -42.16
N LYS A 330 13.12 -11.76 -42.50
CA LYS A 330 11.80 -11.32 -42.00
C LYS A 330 10.69 -12.35 -42.23
N ASP A 331 10.61 -12.91 -43.45
CA ASP A 331 9.53 -13.84 -43.79
C ASP A 331 9.68 -15.19 -43.07
N GLU A 332 10.91 -15.59 -42.79
CA GLU A 332 11.20 -16.77 -41.98
C GLU A 332 10.76 -16.59 -40.54
N VAL A 333 11.13 -15.44 -39.91
CA VAL A 333 10.71 -15.07 -38.53
C VAL A 333 9.18 -15.05 -38.42
N LEU A 334 8.50 -14.40 -39.38
CA LEU A 334 7.03 -14.29 -39.36
C LEU A 334 6.36 -15.67 -39.54
N ASN A 335 6.90 -16.51 -40.39
CA ASN A 335 6.37 -17.86 -40.64
C ASN A 335 6.51 -18.74 -39.40
N ILE A 336 7.68 -18.76 -38.76
CA ILE A 336 7.91 -19.52 -37.52
C ILE A 336 6.96 -19.06 -36.43
N LEU A 337 6.83 -17.74 -36.22
CA LEU A 337 6.00 -17.18 -35.14
C LEU A 337 4.49 -17.44 -35.37
N LYS A 338 4.02 -17.56 -36.62
CA LYS A 338 2.60 -17.84 -36.90
C LYS A 338 2.19 -19.28 -36.71
N ASN A 339 3.09 -20.24 -36.91
CA ASN A 339 2.73 -21.64 -36.99
C ASN A 339 2.64 -22.39 -35.65
N GLY A 340 2.95 -21.76 -34.52
CA GLY A 340 3.01 -22.43 -33.23
C GLY A 340 4.22 -23.36 -33.07
N ASN A 341 4.26 -24.12 -31.96
CA ASN A 341 5.38 -25.02 -31.61
C ASN A 341 6.74 -24.29 -31.58
N ILE A 342 6.71 -23.06 -31.14
CA ILE A 342 7.87 -22.14 -31.11
C ILE A 342 8.81 -22.56 -29.98
N ASN A 343 10.08 -22.70 -30.27
CA ASN A 343 11.07 -23.04 -29.26
C ASN A 343 11.29 -21.89 -28.26
N LYS A 344 11.83 -22.23 -27.09
CA LYS A 344 12.04 -21.30 -26.00
C LYS A 344 12.99 -20.15 -26.37
N GLU A 345 14.00 -20.39 -27.21
CA GLU A 345 15.00 -19.40 -27.61
C GLU A 345 14.35 -18.25 -28.40
N ILE A 346 13.48 -18.57 -29.36
CA ILE A 346 12.72 -17.57 -30.11
C ILE A 346 11.79 -16.76 -29.21
N ILE A 347 11.10 -17.45 -28.29
CA ILE A 347 10.22 -16.79 -27.32
C ILE A 347 11.03 -15.84 -26.39
N ASP A 348 12.23 -16.22 -25.97
CA ASP A 348 13.09 -15.40 -25.11
C ASP A 348 13.63 -14.15 -25.84
N VAL A 349 13.80 -14.20 -27.16
CA VAL A 349 14.11 -13.04 -28.00
C VAL A 349 12.89 -12.14 -28.13
N LEU A 350 11.71 -12.70 -28.39
CA LEU A 350 10.47 -11.95 -28.56
C LEU A 350 10.03 -11.26 -27.26
N LEU A 351 10.09 -12.02 -26.16
CA LEU A 351 9.61 -11.59 -24.86
C LEU A 351 10.73 -11.26 -23.91
N THR A 352 11.27 -10.45 -23.42
CA THR A 352 12.35 -10.29 -22.43
C THR A 352 12.24 -11.31 -21.26
N LYS A 353 13.34 -11.52 -20.52
CA LYS A 353 13.41 -12.46 -19.39
C LYS A 353 12.55 -12.08 -18.17
N LYS A 354 11.84 -10.94 -18.18
CA LYS A 354 11.01 -10.49 -17.05
C LYS A 354 9.69 -11.26 -16.99
N ASN A 355 9.61 -12.27 -16.11
CA ASN A 355 8.50 -13.22 -16.04
C ASN A 355 7.31 -12.81 -15.14
N ILE A 356 7.38 -11.64 -14.49
CA ILE A 356 6.36 -11.21 -13.52
C ILE A 356 5.40 -10.13 -14.05
N ARG A 357 5.55 -9.75 -15.33
CA ARG A 357 4.71 -8.71 -15.92
C ARG A 357 3.32 -9.24 -16.25
N THR A 358 2.30 -8.44 -15.92
CA THR A 358 0.90 -8.76 -16.16
C THR A 358 0.18 -7.55 -16.76
N ARG A 359 -0.59 -7.73 -17.82
CA ARG A 359 -1.62 -6.78 -18.23
C ARG A 359 -2.81 -6.97 -17.29
N LEU A 360 -3.17 -5.95 -16.51
CA LEU A 360 -4.32 -6.07 -15.62
C LEU A 360 -5.61 -6.26 -16.43
N SER A 361 -6.59 -6.96 -15.84
CA SER A 361 -7.94 -7.01 -16.41
C SER A 361 -8.71 -5.75 -16.00
N LYS A 362 -9.36 -5.12 -16.98
CA LYS A 362 -10.18 -3.93 -16.72
C LYS A 362 -11.44 -4.23 -15.90
N ASP A 363 -11.97 -5.45 -16.02
CA ASP A 363 -13.24 -5.90 -15.43
C ASP A 363 -13.06 -6.63 -14.08
N LYS A 364 -11.87 -6.60 -13.49
CA LYS A 364 -11.56 -7.21 -12.18
C LYS A 364 -10.86 -6.23 -11.27
N CYS A 365 -10.82 -6.57 -9.97
CA CYS A 365 -9.91 -5.90 -9.03
C CYS A 365 -8.47 -6.04 -9.51
N SER A 366 -7.66 -5.02 -9.26
CA SER A 366 -6.22 -5.08 -9.49
C SER A 366 -5.57 -6.18 -8.64
N LEU A 367 -4.47 -6.73 -9.14
CA LEU A 367 -3.52 -7.46 -8.30
C LEU A 367 -2.91 -6.50 -7.26
N THR A 368 -2.22 -7.07 -6.27
CA THR A 368 -1.56 -6.26 -5.23
C THR A 368 -0.62 -5.22 -5.83
N VAL A 369 -0.89 -3.94 -5.60
CA VAL A 369 -0.04 -2.83 -6.04
C VAL A 369 1.35 -2.98 -5.43
N VAL A 370 2.37 -2.93 -6.30
CA VAL A 370 3.78 -3.14 -5.96
C VAL A 370 4.57 -1.83 -5.99
N THR A 371 5.82 -1.88 -5.55
CA THR A 371 6.71 -0.71 -5.42
C THR A 371 7.39 -0.29 -6.72
N LEU A 372 7.12 -1.00 -7.83
CA LEU A 372 7.71 -0.75 -9.14
C LEU A 372 6.63 -0.64 -10.22
N PRO A 373 6.73 0.35 -11.13
CA PRO A 373 5.75 0.50 -12.20
C PRO A 373 5.78 -0.62 -13.23
N ASP A 374 6.93 -1.32 -13.37
CA ASP A 374 7.20 -2.22 -14.51
C ASP A 374 6.51 -3.58 -14.44
N ASP A 375 5.85 -3.90 -13.33
CA ASP A 375 5.24 -5.23 -13.15
C ASP A 375 3.85 -5.30 -13.76
N TYR A 376 3.20 -4.14 -13.97
CA TYR A 376 1.86 -4.07 -14.54
C TYR A 376 1.79 -3.24 -15.80
N ILE A 377 1.02 -3.74 -16.77
CA ILE A 377 0.66 -3.04 -18.01
C ILE A 377 -0.79 -2.59 -17.87
N SER A 378 -1.07 -1.36 -18.29
CA SER A 378 -2.44 -0.82 -18.36
C SER A 378 -3.33 -1.70 -19.24
N PRO A 379 -4.58 -2.00 -18.82
CA PRO A 379 -5.52 -2.72 -19.68
C PRO A 379 -6.02 -1.87 -20.86
N PHE A 380 -5.77 -0.57 -20.84
CA PHE A 380 -6.31 0.38 -21.82
C PHE A 380 -5.27 0.80 -22.86
N GLU A 381 -3.99 0.84 -22.48
CA GLU A 381 -2.92 1.44 -23.27
C GLU A 381 -1.62 0.61 -23.12
N ASP A 382 -0.75 0.62 -24.14
CA ASP A 382 0.50 -0.13 -24.14
C ASP A 382 1.60 0.59 -23.33
N ARG A 383 1.33 0.79 -22.03
CA ARG A 383 2.22 1.43 -21.07
C ARG A 383 2.07 0.87 -19.65
N THR A 384 3.03 1.18 -18.80
CA THR A 384 2.89 0.97 -17.36
C THR A 384 2.06 2.09 -16.72
N PHE A 385 1.60 1.85 -15.48
CA PHE A 385 0.77 2.80 -14.75
C PHE A 385 1.54 4.07 -14.33
N SER A 386 0.85 5.19 -14.21
CA SER A 386 1.28 6.36 -13.47
C SER A 386 1.20 6.12 -11.96
N VAL A 387 1.84 6.99 -11.17
CA VAL A 387 1.72 6.96 -9.70
C VAL A 387 0.26 7.20 -9.28
N ARG A 388 -0.46 8.12 -9.95
CA ARG A 388 -1.86 8.41 -9.68
C ARG A 388 -2.78 7.22 -9.91
N GLU A 389 -2.61 6.51 -11.01
CA GLU A 389 -3.39 5.29 -11.27
C GLU A 389 -3.16 4.24 -10.18
N MET A 390 -1.90 4.01 -9.80
CA MET A 390 -1.59 3.09 -8.69
C MET A 390 -2.12 3.58 -7.34
N ALA A 391 -2.09 4.89 -7.08
CA ALA A 391 -2.67 5.49 -5.88
C ALA A 391 -4.19 5.30 -5.81
N ARG A 392 -4.90 5.49 -6.94
CA ARG A 392 -6.34 5.19 -7.04
C ARG A 392 -6.63 3.71 -6.76
N LEU A 393 -5.81 2.77 -7.30
CA LEU A 393 -5.92 1.35 -7.03
C LEU A 393 -5.61 0.99 -5.55
N GLN A 394 -4.88 1.85 -4.84
CA GLN A 394 -4.65 1.77 -3.38
C GLN A 394 -5.71 2.53 -2.56
N SER A 395 -6.71 3.12 -3.19
CA SER A 395 -7.75 3.95 -2.57
C SER A 395 -7.31 5.30 -2.00
N PHE A 396 -6.21 5.87 -2.47
CA PHE A 396 -5.88 7.27 -2.20
C PHE A 396 -6.73 8.21 -3.05
N ASP A 397 -7.12 9.33 -2.47
CA ASP A 397 -7.84 10.41 -3.14
C ASP A 397 -6.92 11.24 -4.05
N ASP A 398 -7.49 11.97 -5.01
CA ASP A 398 -6.72 12.74 -6.00
C ASP A 398 -6.00 13.95 -5.41
N ASN A 399 -6.51 14.49 -4.32
CA ASN A 399 -5.89 15.57 -3.58
C ASN A 399 -4.71 15.11 -2.69
N PHE A 400 -4.47 13.80 -2.57
CA PHE A 400 -3.27 13.26 -1.93
C PHE A 400 -2.10 13.30 -2.90
N VAL A 401 -1.10 14.13 -2.66
CA VAL A 401 0.05 14.32 -3.55
C VAL A 401 1.28 13.59 -3.01
N PHE A 402 1.84 12.67 -3.78
CA PHE A 402 3.10 12.01 -3.47
C PHE A 402 4.27 12.88 -3.91
N LEU A 403 5.16 13.22 -2.99
CA LEU A 403 6.31 14.08 -3.22
C LEU A 403 7.61 13.27 -3.41
N GLY A 404 8.65 13.95 -3.88
CA GLY A 404 9.95 13.34 -4.15
C GLY A 404 10.07 12.77 -5.56
N LYS A 405 11.07 11.91 -5.77
CA LYS A 405 11.33 11.28 -7.08
C LYS A 405 10.22 10.28 -7.44
N ARG A 406 9.83 10.25 -8.69
CA ARG A 406 8.85 9.27 -9.18
C ARG A 406 9.35 7.83 -9.07
N THR A 407 10.58 7.58 -9.54
CA THR A 407 11.25 6.27 -9.48
C THR A 407 12.70 6.43 -9.06
N THR A 408 13.31 5.35 -8.57
CA THR A 408 14.74 5.26 -8.37
C THR A 408 15.24 3.91 -8.89
N GLY A 409 16.51 3.86 -9.33
CA GLY A 409 17.15 2.67 -9.88
C GLY A 409 18.42 2.26 -9.15
N GLY A 410 18.86 1.02 -9.37
CA GLY A 410 20.13 0.52 -8.87
C GLY A 410 20.25 0.49 -7.34
N PRO A 411 21.46 0.69 -6.76
CA PRO A 411 21.71 0.62 -5.33
C PRO A 411 20.91 1.63 -4.49
N ARG A 412 20.53 2.77 -5.06
CA ARG A 412 19.76 3.82 -4.37
C ARG A 412 18.37 3.37 -3.92
N ARG A 413 17.82 2.31 -4.52
CA ARG A 413 16.53 1.72 -4.08
C ARG A 413 16.49 1.30 -2.62
N LYS A 414 17.63 1.08 -2.00
CA LYS A 414 17.72 0.72 -0.57
C LYS A 414 17.64 1.93 0.36
N LEU A 415 17.90 3.14 -0.17
CA LEU A 415 18.00 4.37 0.61
C LEU A 415 16.83 5.33 0.33
N GLU A 416 16.33 5.34 -0.90
CA GLU A 416 15.28 6.26 -1.34
C GLU A 416 13.92 5.54 -1.38
N VAL A 417 12.85 6.26 -1.02
CA VAL A 417 11.48 5.79 -1.12
C VAL A 417 10.72 6.66 -2.13
N PRO A 418 10.89 6.37 -3.44
CA PRO A 418 10.24 7.13 -4.49
C PRO A 418 8.72 6.94 -4.46
N GLN A 419 7.98 7.80 -5.19
CA GLN A 419 6.52 7.86 -5.19
C GLN A 419 5.87 6.48 -5.41
N TYR A 420 6.36 5.67 -6.36
CA TYR A 420 5.83 4.30 -6.55
C TYR A 420 6.03 3.40 -5.32
N SER A 421 7.15 3.55 -4.62
CA SER A 421 7.41 2.79 -3.39
C SER A 421 6.53 3.27 -2.24
N GLN A 422 6.29 4.58 -2.14
CA GLN A 422 5.37 5.15 -1.16
C GLN A 422 3.96 4.58 -1.34
N VAL A 423 3.45 4.54 -2.57
CA VAL A 423 2.14 3.94 -2.88
C VAL A 423 2.13 2.45 -2.59
N GLY A 424 3.10 1.69 -3.09
CA GLY A 424 3.11 0.22 -2.98
C GLY A 424 3.27 -0.29 -1.55
N ASN A 425 4.00 0.44 -0.70
CA ASN A 425 4.19 0.09 0.72
C ASN A 425 2.99 0.47 1.59
N ALA A 426 2.14 1.39 1.14
CA ALA A 426 1.05 1.91 1.95
C ALA A 426 0.00 0.84 2.31
N VAL A 427 -0.57 1.00 3.48
CA VAL A 427 -1.86 0.37 3.83
C VAL A 427 -2.96 1.12 3.06
N PRO A 428 -3.88 0.43 2.37
CA PRO A 428 -4.95 1.11 1.65
C PRO A 428 -5.84 1.93 2.61
N PRO A 429 -6.06 3.23 2.35
CA PRO A 429 -6.89 4.08 3.21
C PRO A 429 -8.28 3.52 3.54
N LEU A 430 -8.99 2.94 2.58
CA LEU A 430 -10.32 2.38 2.84
C LEU A 430 -10.30 1.13 3.74
N LEU A 431 -9.26 0.28 3.63
CA LEU A 431 -9.09 -0.84 4.56
C LEU A 431 -8.77 -0.32 5.97
N ALA A 432 -7.84 0.64 6.08
CA ALA A 432 -7.49 1.26 7.36
C ALA A 432 -8.72 1.96 7.99
N ARG A 433 -9.54 2.66 7.18
CA ARG A 433 -10.79 3.26 7.63
C ARG A 433 -11.75 2.23 8.21
N ALA A 434 -11.93 1.10 7.54
CA ALA A 434 -12.85 0.05 8.02
C ALA A 434 -12.42 -0.46 9.40
N VAL A 435 -11.13 -0.75 9.59
CA VAL A 435 -10.60 -1.21 10.89
C VAL A 435 -10.68 -0.11 11.95
N ALA A 436 -10.23 1.11 11.63
CA ALA A 436 -10.24 2.23 12.56
C ALA A 436 -11.67 2.62 12.99
N LYS A 437 -12.65 2.46 12.11
CA LYS A 437 -14.06 2.76 12.42
C LYS A 437 -14.63 1.84 13.51
N GLU A 438 -14.25 0.57 13.54
CA GLU A 438 -14.68 -0.35 14.61
C GLU A 438 -14.08 0.05 15.97
N ILE A 439 -12.85 0.56 15.98
CA ILE A 439 -12.21 1.08 17.19
C ILE A 439 -12.87 2.39 17.63
N TYR A 440 -13.19 3.26 16.67
CA TYR A 440 -13.91 4.51 16.95
C TYR A 440 -15.27 4.25 17.60
N LEU A 441 -16.05 3.31 17.05
CA LEU A 441 -17.37 2.97 17.56
C LEU A 441 -17.34 2.44 19.01
N VAL A 442 -16.38 1.57 19.34
CA VAL A 442 -16.27 1.04 20.69
C VAL A 442 -15.86 2.10 21.72
N ILE A 443 -15.09 3.12 21.31
CA ILE A 443 -14.73 4.26 22.15
C ILE A 443 -15.97 5.14 22.41
N GLU A 444 -16.70 5.52 21.35
CA GLU A 444 -17.92 6.34 21.45
C GLU A 444 -19.01 5.70 22.31
N GLU A 445 -19.13 4.37 22.30
CA GLU A 445 -20.06 3.63 23.16
C GLU A 445 -19.66 3.65 24.64
N THR A 446 -18.46 4.13 24.97
CA THR A 446 -17.90 4.14 26.32
C THR A 446 -17.99 5.51 26.96
N GLU A 447 -18.03 6.59 26.15
CA GLU A 447 -18.25 7.98 26.60
C GLU A 447 -19.73 8.27 26.81
#